data_deeedd9129efe89a1e97d007511b4d5d
#
_entry.id   deeedd9129efe89a1e97d007511b4d5d
#
_cell.length_a   1.000
_cell.length_b   1.000
_cell.length_c   1.000
_cell.angle_alpha   90.00
_cell.angle_beta   90.00
_cell.angle_gamma   90.00
#
_symmetry.space_group_name_H-M   'P 1'
#
loop_
_entity.id
_entity.type
_entity.pdbx_description
1 polymer ?
#
loop_
_entity_poly.entity_id
_entity_poly.type
_entity_poly.pdbx_seq_one_letter_code
_entity_poly.pdbx_strand_id
1 'polypeptide(L)'
;MKKTIILDTNVYLTEASSILAFGKNNIAIPTIVLDEIDKHKHRQDTAGLNARTMNRVLDALRKKGSLMDGVALGRGKGKVFAAHFDAKYMPPGMDQDDSDNKIIAIALRLKEKGYEIIVVSRDLNMRVKCDAHGIECSDYQPQKVINSVENLLQAPKNWR
;
A
#
# COMPACT_ATOMS: atom_id res chain seq x y z
N MET A 1 17.93 -4.97 -1.66
CA MET A 1 16.92 -5.66 -2.46
C MET A 1 15.56 -5.02 -2.32
N LYS A 2 14.88 -4.82 -3.42
CA LYS A 2 13.56 -4.17 -3.38
C LYS A 2 12.52 -5.06 -2.74
N LYS A 3 11.74 -4.48 -1.86
CA LYS A 3 10.55 -5.13 -1.33
C LYS A 3 9.32 -4.56 -2.01
N THR A 4 8.21 -5.27 -1.91
CA THR A 4 6.93 -4.80 -2.38
C THR A 4 6.05 -4.57 -1.16
N ILE A 5 5.57 -3.35 -1.03
CA ILE A 5 4.80 -2.90 0.14
C ILE A 5 3.33 -2.90 -0.24
N ILE A 6 2.50 -3.51 0.62
CA ILE A 6 1.05 -3.44 0.50
C ILE A 6 0.56 -2.59 1.68
N LEU A 7 -0.01 -1.43 1.38
CA LEU A 7 -0.59 -0.57 2.40
C LEU A 7 -2.08 -0.88 2.55
N ASP A 8 -2.50 -1.08 3.80
CA ASP A 8 -3.91 -1.23 4.13
C ASP A 8 -4.65 0.08 3.85
N THR A 9 -5.95 0.01 3.61
CA THR A 9 -6.80 1.16 3.30
C THR A 9 -6.63 2.30 4.32
N ASN A 10 -6.61 1.97 5.60
CA ASN A 10 -6.52 2.98 6.66
C ASN A 10 -5.23 3.79 6.62
N VAL A 11 -4.16 3.23 6.08
CA VAL A 11 -2.91 3.98 5.92
C VAL A 11 -3.11 5.11 4.92
N TYR A 12 -3.72 4.83 3.77
CA TYR A 12 -4.02 5.86 2.78
C TYR A 12 -4.99 6.92 3.31
N LEU A 13 -6.00 6.50 4.08
CA LEU A 13 -6.99 7.41 4.62
C LEU A 13 -6.43 8.28 5.75
N THR A 14 -5.37 7.84 6.40
CA THR A 14 -4.66 8.63 7.40
C THR A 14 -3.74 9.65 6.76
N GLU A 15 -3.05 9.23 5.70
CA GLU A 15 -2.07 10.08 5.03
C GLU A 15 -1.88 9.60 3.58
N ALA A 16 -2.43 10.35 2.64
CA ALA A 16 -2.36 9.99 1.22
C ALA A 16 -0.92 9.95 0.70
N SER A 17 -0.04 10.80 1.24
CA SER A 17 1.37 10.82 0.83
C SER A 17 2.15 9.57 1.24
N SER A 18 1.55 8.68 2.03
CA SER A 18 2.20 7.43 2.43
C SER A 18 2.70 6.60 1.25
N ILE A 19 2.05 6.69 0.11
CA ILE A 19 2.47 5.99 -1.10
C ILE A 19 3.89 6.37 -1.54
N LEU A 20 4.36 7.56 -1.17
CA LEU A 20 5.69 8.05 -1.52
C LEU A 20 6.74 7.81 -0.44
N ALA A 21 6.35 7.17 0.67
CA ALA A 21 7.18 7.13 1.87
C ALA A 21 8.12 5.92 1.94
N PHE A 22 8.12 5.04 0.95
CA PHE A 22 8.84 3.76 1.04
C PHE A 22 10.04 3.66 0.10
N GLY A 23 10.59 4.80 -0.30
CA GLY A 23 11.84 4.87 -1.05
C GLY A 23 11.80 4.08 -2.35
N LYS A 24 12.79 3.22 -2.54
CA LYS A 24 12.94 2.43 -3.76
C LYS A 24 12.03 1.20 -3.82
N ASN A 25 11.31 0.90 -2.75
CA ASN A 25 10.42 -0.25 -2.73
C ASN A 25 9.22 -0.03 -3.63
N ASN A 26 8.71 -1.10 -4.19
CA ASN A 26 7.49 -1.04 -4.99
C ASN A 26 6.26 -1.03 -4.09
N ILE A 27 5.17 -0.48 -4.62
CA ILE A 27 3.88 -0.46 -3.94
C ILE A 27 2.91 -1.29 -4.75
N ALA A 28 2.30 -2.29 -4.12
CA ALA A 28 1.18 -3.02 -4.72
C ALA A 28 -0.10 -2.51 -4.07
N ILE A 29 -1.02 -2.00 -4.89
CA ILE A 29 -2.31 -1.52 -4.40
C ILE A 29 -3.36 -2.58 -4.73
N PRO A 30 -3.92 -3.26 -3.72
CA PRO A 30 -5.02 -4.17 -3.96
C PRO A 30 -6.23 -3.43 -4.57
N THR A 31 -6.88 -4.03 -5.55
CA THR A 31 -8.07 -3.42 -6.15
C THR A 31 -9.18 -3.22 -5.12
N ILE A 32 -9.26 -4.11 -4.12
CA ILE A 32 -10.21 -3.93 -3.01
C ILE A 32 -9.92 -2.65 -2.22
N VAL A 33 -8.63 -2.28 -2.07
CA VAL A 33 -8.24 -1.04 -1.40
C VAL A 33 -8.67 0.17 -2.23
N LEU A 34 -8.54 0.11 -3.55
CA LEU A 34 -9.04 1.19 -4.43
C LEU A 34 -10.53 1.42 -4.22
N ASP A 35 -11.31 0.34 -4.15
CA ASP A 35 -12.75 0.45 -3.92
C ASP A 35 -13.07 1.03 -2.56
N GLU A 36 -12.35 0.63 -1.53
CA GLU A 36 -12.55 1.13 -0.18
C GLU A 36 -12.19 2.61 -0.06
N ILE A 37 -11.11 3.04 -0.68
CA ILE A 37 -10.74 4.45 -0.72
C ILE A 37 -11.86 5.26 -1.39
N ASP A 38 -12.37 4.78 -2.51
CA ASP A 38 -13.41 5.48 -3.25
C ASP A 38 -14.69 5.68 -2.41
N LYS A 39 -15.02 4.73 -1.55
CA LYS A 39 -16.19 4.84 -0.67
C LYS A 39 -16.10 6.02 0.30
N HIS A 40 -14.89 6.47 0.62
CA HIS A 40 -14.68 7.56 1.59
C HIS A 40 -14.59 8.94 0.97
N LYS A 41 -14.63 9.05 -0.35
CA LYS A 41 -14.36 10.33 -1.06
C LYS A 41 -15.36 11.46 -0.74
N HIS A 42 -16.56 11.13 -0.26
CA HIS A 42 -17.59 12.13 0.06
C HIS A 42 -17.56 12.56 1.53
N ARG A 43 -16.71 11.97 2.35
CA ARG A 43 -16.59 12.35 3.75
C ARG A 43 -15.96 13.74 3.85
N GLN A 44 -16.37 14.50 4.87
CA GLN A 44 -15.88 15.87 5.10
C GLN A 44 -14.75 15.92 6.14
N ASP A 45 -14.28 14.76 6.59
CA ASP A 45 -13.18 14.66 7.54
C ASP A 45 -11.84 14.41 6.81
N THR A 46 -10.79 14.19 7.59
CA THR A 46 -9.44 13.92 7.07
C THR A 46 -9.42 12.68 6.16
N ALA A 47 -10.17 11.64 6.51
CA ALA A 47 -10.25 10.44 5.68
C ALA A 47 -10.81 10.76 4.29
N GLY A 48 -11.85 11.58 4.21
CA GLY A 48 -12.40 12.02 2.92
C GLY A 48 -11.41 12.84 2.12
N LEU A 49 -10.71 13.75 2.77
CA LEU A 49 -9.67 14.55 2.10
C LEU A 49 -8.58 13.65 1.50
N ASN A 50 -8.10 12.70 2.28
CA ASN A 50 -7.06 11.77 1.82
C ASN A 50 -7.59 10.87 0.70
N ALA A 51 -8.85 10.42 0.77
CA ALA A 51 -9.46 9.62 -0.29
C ALA A 51 -9.48 10.39 -1.61
N ARG A 52 -9.90 11.66 -1.58
CA ARG A 52 -9.92 12.51 -2.78
C ARG A 52 -8.53 12.75 -3.32
N THR A 53 -7.56 12.97 -2.42
CA THR A 53 -6.16 13.15 -2.80
C THR A 53 -5.61 11.89 -3.48
N MET A 54 -5.89 10.71 -2.92
CA MET A 54 -5.47 9.46 -3.52
C MET A 54 -6.08 9.24 -4.91
N ASN A 55 -7.36 9.58 -5.08
CA ASN A 55 -7.99 9.46 -6.39
C ASN A 55 -7.28 10.33 -7.43
N ARG A 56 -6.87 11.55 -7.05
CA ARG A 56 -6.10 12.43 -7.96
C ARG A 56 -4.71 11.89 -8.25
N VAL A 57 -4.03 11.35 -7.23
CA VAL A 57 -2.71 10.75 -7.40
C VAL A 57 -2.78 9.57 -8.37
N LEU A 58 -3.75 8.68 -8.16
CA LEU A 58 -3.92 7.51 -9.01
C LEU A 58 -4.26 7.89 -10.45
N ASP A 59 -5.10 8.91 -10.65
CA ASP A 59 -5.43 9.38 -11.98
C ASP A 59 -4.19 9.96 -12.68
N ALA A 60 -3.37 10.71 -11.96
CA ALA A 60 -2.12 11.25 -12.49
C ALA A 60 -1.15 10.14 -12.89
N LEU A 61 -1.05 9.11 -12.06
CA LEU A 61 -0.18 7.95 -12.37
C LEU A 61 -0.68 7.19 -13.59
N ARG A 62 -1.98 7.00 -13.70
CA ARG A 62 -2.60 6.32 -14.84
C ARG A 62 -2.28 7.00 -16.17
N LYS A 63 -2.14 8.33 -16.15
CA LYS A 63 -1.78 9.11 -17.35
C LYS A 63 -0.32 8.93 -17.75
N LYS A 64 0.54 8.48 -16.85
CA LYS A 64 1.96 8.25 -17.13
C LYS A 64 2.25 6.85 -17.62
N GLY A 65 1.37 5.90 -17.38
CA GLY A 65 1.59 4.51 -17.77
C GLY A 65 0.48 3.60 -17.28
N SER A 66 0.72 2.29 -17.37
CA SER A 66 -0.25 1.27 -16.98
C SER A 66 -0.04 0.84 -15.54
N LEU A 67 -1.08 0.96 -14.71
CA LEU A 67 -1.04 0.43 -13.35
C LEU A 67 -1.00 -1.09 -13.31
N MET A 68 -1.37 -1.76 -14.41
CA MET A 68 -1.23 -3.21 -14.51
C MET A 68 0.25 -3.62 -14.57
N ASP A 69 1.05 -2.85 -15.30
CA ASP A 69 2.47 -3.16 -15.52
C ASP A 69 3.37 -2.47 -14.49
N GLY A 70 2.88 -1.41 -13.88
CA GLY A 70 3.63 -0.60 -12.92
C GLY A 70 3.99 0.76 -13.46
N VAL A 71 3.80 1.78 -12.62
CA VAL A 71 4.09 3.17 -12.94
C VAL A 71 5.11 3.70 -11.93
N ALA A 72 6.16 4.35 -12.42
CA ALA A 72 7.18 4.93 -11.54
C ALA A 72 6.58 6.02 -10.66
N LEU A 73 6.87 5.95 -9.36
CA LEU A 73 6.40 6.93 -8.39
C LEU A 73 7.24 8.22 -8.39
N GLY A 74 8.41 8.18 -8.99
CA GLY A 74 9.29 9.32 -9.06
C GLY A 74 10.74 8.90 -9.08
N ARG A 75 11.63 9.87 -9.21
CA ARG A 75 13.07 9.63 -9.26
C ARG A 75 13.54 9.04 -7.93
N GLY A 76 14.27 7.94 -7.97
CA GLY A 76 14.77 7.26 -6.80
C GLY A 76 13.72 6.51 -6.01
N LYS A 77 12.51 6.38 -6.55
CA LYS A 77 11.41 5.65 -5.93
C LYS A 77 11.10 4.39 -6.73
N GLY A 78 10.29 3.52 -6.12
CA GLY A 78 9.82 2.32 -6.80
C GLY A 78 8.66 2.59 -7.74
N LYS A 79 8.02 1.49 -8.16
CA LYS A 79 6.83 1.54 -9.01
C LYS A 79 5.61 1.17 -8.19
N VAL A 80 4.46 1.67 -8.61
CA VAL A 80 3.16 1.28 -8.08
C VAL A 80 2.42 0.46 -9.12
N PHE A 81 1.79 -0.63 -8.69
CA PHE A 81 0.97 -1.45 -9.57
C PHE A 81 -0.26 -1.94 -8.83
N ALA A 82 -1.35 -2.19 -9.57
CA ALA A 82 -2.57 -2.72 -9.01
C ALA A 82 -2.45 -4.24 -8.85
N ALA A 83 -2.99 -4.77 -7.75
CA ALA A 83 -2.96 -6.21 -7.48
C ALA A 83 -4.39 -6.72 -7.29
N HIS A 84 -4.73 -7.78 -8.02
CA HIS A 84 -6.07 -8.34 -8.00
C HIS A 84 -6.18 -9.48 -6.99
N PHE A 85 -7.36 -9.60 -6.39
CA PHE A 85 -7.69 -10.72 -5.53
C PHE A 85 -7.95 -11.98 -6.38
N ASP A 86 -7.38 -13.10 -5.93
CA ASP A 86 -7.64 -14.41 -6.50
C ASP A 86 -8.02 -15.34 -5.34
N ALA A 87 -9.26 -15.84 -5.37
CA ALA A 87 -9.81 -16.69 -4.32
C ALA A 87 -9.00 -17.97 -4.10
N LYS A 88 -8.27 -18.43 -5.10
CA LYS A 88 -7.40 -19.61 -5.01
C LYS A 88 -6.37 -19.46 -3.88
N TYR A 89 -5.96 -18.23 -3.56
CA TYR A 89 -4.95 -17.96 -2.54
C TYR A 89 -5.54 -17.66 -1.17
N MET A 90 -6.88 -17.73 -1.04
CA MET A 90 -7.51 -17.51 0.26
C MET A 90 -7.18 -18.69 1.18
N PRO A 91 -6.61 -18.44 2.38
CA PRO A 91 -6.34 -19.51 3.32
C PRO A 91 -7.62 -20.25 3.71
N PRO A 92 -7.56 -21.59 3.87
CA PRO A 92 -8.72 -22.36 4.27
C PRO A 92 -9.32 -21.86 5.58
N GLY A 93 -10.65 -21.79 5.62
CA GLY A 93 -11.36 -21.36 6.83
C GLY A 93 -11.49 -19.87 7.03
N MET A 94 -10.89 -19.06 6.16
CA MET A 94 -11.04 -17.61 6.23
C MET A 94 -12.22 -17.14 5.40
N ASP A 95 -12.91 -16.11 5.88
CA ASP A 95 -14.03 -15.49 5.17
C ASP A 95 -13.53 -14.80 3.91
N GLN A 96 -14.01 -15.23 2.76
CA GLN A 96 -13.60 -14.69 1.47
C GLN A 96 -14.13 -13.27 1.20
N ASP A 97 -15.13 -12.84 1.93
CA ASP A 97 -15.72 -11.51 1.74
C ASP A 97 -15.06 -10.44 2.62
N ASP A 98 -14.23 -10.84 3.57
CA ASP A 98 -13.53 -9.92 4.46
C ASP A 98 -12.38 -9.25 3.72
N SER A 99 -12.34 -7.92 3.76
CA SER A 99 -11.33 -7.12 3.05
C SER A 99 -9.91 -7.44 3.50
N ASP A 100 -9.69 -7.60 4.80
CA ASP A 100 -8.36 -7.90 5.34
C ASP A 100 -7.88 -9.26 4.85
N ASN A 101 -8.79 -10.24 4.81
CA ASN A 101 -8.45 -11.57 4.32
C ASN A 101 -8.11 -11.55 2.83
N LYS A 102 -8.77 -10.70 2.04
CA LYS A 102 -8.43 -10.52 0.63
C LYS A 102 -7.03 -9.93 0.46
N ILE A 103 -6.65 -9.00 1.31
CA ILE A 103 -5.28 -8.45 1.30
C ILE A 103 -4.26 -9.54 1.60
N ILE A 104 -4.56 -10.40 2.58
CA ILE A 104 -3.68 -11.52 2.91
C ILE A 104 -3.54 -12.48 1.71
N ALA A 105 -4.65 -12.80 1.04
CA ALA A 105 -4.61 -13.65 -0.15
C ALA A 105 -3.76 -13.04 -1.26
N ILE A 106 -3.88 -11.73 -1.48
CA ILE A 106 -3.05 -11.01 -2.45
C ILE A 106 -1.57 -11.09 -2.06
N ALA A 107 -1.26 -10.88 -0.79
CA ALA A 107 0.12 -10.97 -0.31
C ALA A 107 0.71 -12.38 -0.53
N LEU A 108 -0.06 -13.42 -0.24
CA LEU A 108 0.37 -14.80 -0.45
C LEU A 108 0.62 -15.10 -1.92
N ARG A 109 -0.25 -14.62 -2.80
CA ARG A 109 -0.08 -14.78 -4.24
C ARG A 109 1.21 -14.12 -4.73
N LEU A 110 1.47 -12.90 -4.30
CA LEU A 110 2.67 -12.18 -4.71
C LEU A 110 3.93 -12.83 -4.15
N LYS A 111 3.87 -13.34 -2.92
CA LYS A 111 5.00 -14.11 -2.36
C LYS A 111 5.31 -15.34 -3.20
N GLU A 112 4.29 -16.07 -3.62
CA GLU A 112 4.48 -17.25 -4.48
C GLU A 112 5.14 -16.88 -5.79
N LYS A 113 4.86 -15.69 -6.31
CA LYS A 113 5.47 -15.19 -7.55
C LYS A 113 6.90 -14.69 -7.36
N GLY A 114 7.42 -14.70 -6.14
CA GLY A 114 8.79 -14.31 -5.84
C GLY A 114 8.98 -12.92 -5.27
N TYR A 115 7.90 -12.19 -5.03
CA TYR A 115 8.00 -10.87 -4.40
C TYR A 115 8.30 -11.00 -2.92
N GLU A 116 9.16 -10.13 -2.41
CA GLU A 116 9.33 -9.97 -0.97
C GLU A 116 8.28 -8.97 -0.49
N ILE A 117 7.30 -9.44 0.26
CA ILE A 117 6.12 -8.65 0.65
C ILE A 117 6.23 -8.19 2.09
N ILE A 118 5.90 -6.92 2.31
CA ILE A 118 5.61 -6.38 3.63
C ILE A 118 4.24 -5.71 3.55
N VAL A 119 3.32 -6.15 4.42
CA VAL A 119 2.04 -5.47 4.61
C VAL A 119 2.23 -4.40 5.68
N VAL A 120 1.73 -3.22 5.45
CA VAL A 120 1.76 -2.13 6.42
C VAL A 120 0.33 -1.78 6.81
N SER A 121 0.02 -1.85 8.10
CA SER A 121 -1.32 -1.62 8.61
C SER A 121 -1.26 -1.00 9.99
N ARG A 122 -2.22 -0.13 10.29
CA ARG A 122 -2.41 0.42 11.63
C ARG A 122 -3.26 -0.50 12.51
N ASP A 123 -3.88 -1.51 11.91
CA ASP A 123 -4.78 -2.41 12.62
C ASP A 123 -4.01 -3.58 13.21
N LEU A 124 -4.04 -3.70 14.54
CA LEU A 124 -3.38 -4.79 15.25
C LEU A 124 -3.88 -6.15 14.77
N ASN A 125 -5.20 -6.29 14.54
CA ASN A 125 -5.78 -7.57 14.10
C ASN A 125 -5.22 -7.99 12.73
N MET A 126 -5.04 -7.03 11.82
CA MET A 126 -4.41 -7.31 10.52
C MET A 126 -2.98 -7.81 10.69
N ARG A 127 -2.22 -7.17 11.59
CA ARG A 127 -0.83 -7.61 11.85
C ARG A 127 -0.78 -9.02 12.44
N VAL A 128 -1.71 -9.34 13.33
CA VAL A 128 -1.80 -10.69 13.90
C VAL A 128 -2.15 -11.72 12.82
N LYS A 129 -3.11 -11.41 11.94
CA LYS A 129 -3.47 -12.29 10.84
C LYS A 129 -2.29 -12.52 9.89
N CYS A 130 -1.56 -11.47 9.55
CA CYS A 130 -0.37 -11.59 8.70
C CYS A 130 0.67 -12.51 9.33
N ASP A 131 0.95 -12.31 10.62
CA ASP A 131 1.90 -13.15 11.34
C ASP A 131 1.48 -14.62 11.32
N ALA A 132 0.20 -14.88 11.53
CA ALA A 132 -0.36 -16.24 11.52
C ALA A 132 -0.19 -16.93 10.15
N HIS A 133 -0.03 -16.18 9.07
CA HIS A 133 0.11 -16.71 7.71
C HIS A 133 1.50 -16.51 7.13
N GLY A 134 2.48 -16.20 7.96
CA GLY A 134 3.86 -16.06 7.52
C GLY A 134 4.13 -14.84 6.66
N ILE A 135 3.33 -13.79 6.78
CA ILE A 135 3.49 -12.55 6.05
C ILE A 135 4.10 -11.50 6.98
N GLU A 136 5.21 -10.92 6.57
CA GLU A 136 5.81 -9.82 7.32
C GLU A 136 4.86 -8.63 7.32
N CYS A 137 4.57 -8.07 8.49
CA CYS A 137 3.67 -6.94 8.64
C CYS A 137 4.26 -5.94 9.63
N SER A 138 4.13 -4.67 9.30
CA SER A 138 4.62 -3.56 10.14
C SER A 138 3.48 -2.60 10.45
N ASP A 139 3.59 -1.93 11.59
CA ASP A 139 2.71 -0.83 11.92
C ASP A 139 3.10 0.39 11.12
N TYR A 140 2.09 1.16 10.68
CA TYR A 140 2.34 2.44 10.06
C TYR A 140 2.45 3.52 11.12
N GLN A 141 3.61 4.13 11.19
CA GLN A 141 3.88 5.25 12.09
C GLN A 141 4.32 6.44 11.24
N PRO A 142 3.43 7.41 11.00
CA PRO A 142 3.73 8.54 10.10
C PRO A 142 5.03 9.24 10.42
N GLN A 143 5.30 9.48 11.71
CA GLN A 143 6.52 10.16 12.13
C GLN A 143 7.78 9.35 11.81
N LYS A 144 7.73 8.05 12.00
CA LYS A 144 8.85 7.17 11.69
C LYS A 144 9.14 7.15 10.19
N VAL A 145 8.09 7.14 9.38
CA VAL A 145 8.22 7.19 7.92
C VAL A 145 8.82 8.54 7.49
N ILE A 146 8.33 9.64 8.05
CA ILE A 146 8.86 10.99 7.78
C ILE A 146 10.35 11.05 8.12
N ASN A 147 10.74 10.55 9.29
CA ASN A 147 12.14 10.53 9.70
C ASN A 147 13.00 9.72 8.73
N SER A 148 12.51 8.58 8.26
CA SER A 148 13.21 7.75 7.28
C SER A 148 13.39 8.49 5.95
N VAL A 149 12.35 9.19 5.49
CA VAL A 149 12.41 9.99 4.27
C VAL A 149 13.40 11.14 4.44
N GLU A 150 13.35 11.85 5.56
CA GLU A 150 14.27 12.95 5.86
C GLU A 150 15.72 12.47 5.89
N ASN A 151 15.98 11.31 6.49
CA ASN A 151 17.32 10.73 6.52
C ASN A 151 17.84 10.44 5.12
N LEU A 152 16.99 9.96 4.22
CA LEU A 152 17.36 9.74 2.82
C LEU A 152 17.65 11.05 2.08
N LEU A 153 17.01 12.15 2.50
CA LEU A 153 17.11 13.43 1.82
C LEU A 153 18.14 14.37 2.42
N GLN A 154 18.76 14.00 3.53
CA GLN A 154 19.73 14.87 4.21
C GLN A 154 20.99 15.10 3.42
N ALA A 155 21.47 14.09 2.70
CA ALA A 155 22.70 14.26 1.90
C ALA A 155 22.54 15.38 0.87
N PRO A 156 21.45 15.47 0.07
CA PRO A 156 21.15 16.67 -0.69
C PRO A 156 20.28 17.61 0.14
N LYS A 157 20.89 18.41 0.99
CA LYS A 157 20.15 19.29 1.93
C LYS A 157 19.29 20.33 1.25
N ASN A 158 19.58 20.67 0.03
CA ASN A 158 18.79 21.59 -0.77
C ASN A 158 17.69 20.87 -1.56
N TRP A 159 17.46 19.61 -1.26
CA TRP A 159 16.40 18.85 -1.89
C TRP A 159 15.05 19.35 -1.40
N ARG A 160 14.27 19.93 -2.27
CA ARG A 160 12.94 20.46 -1.95
C ARG A 160 12.01 20.26 -3.13
#